data_23083474c49d911d79ff534c0f7b87d6
#
_entry.id   23083474c49d911d79ff534c0f7b87d6
#
_cell.length_a   1.000
_cell.length_b   1.000
_cell.length_c   1.000
_cell.angle_alpha   90.00
_cell.angle_beta   90.00
_cell.angle_gamma   90.00
#
_symmetry.space_group_name_H-M   'P 1'
#
loop_
_entity.id
_entity.type
_entity.pdbx_description
1 polymer ?
#
loop_
_entity_poly.entity_id
_entity_poly.type
_entity_poly.pdbx_seq_one_letter_code
_entity_poly.pdbx_strand_id
1 'polypeptide(L)'
;MAKPYLYLNFIMLVPLHPAIVHFPIALVTAALILHGIQLWKPNWLSRVGGLWLMGWATISAIAAVLTGQKEAAKAGKIGYPTETLILIERHETFGNIVVWGSIVFLIGWVYLFFKYKNDIRLDRLALAFLLLLFIIVTVSAYTGGQLVYIHGVGTP
;
A
#
# COMPACT_ATOMS: atom_id res chain seq x y z
N MET A 1 41.52 -9.00 1.37
CA MET A 1 40.64 -8.08 2.11
C MET A 1 39.65 -7.47 1.14
N ALA A 2 38.39 -7.91 1.14
CA ALA A 2 37.34 -7.34 0.30
C ALA A 2 36.99 -5.93 0.81
N LYS A 3 36.99 -4.95 -0.08
CA LYS A 3 36.77 -3.55 0.28
C LYS A 3 35.32 -3.37 0.76
N PRO A 4 35.06 -2.82 1.96
CA PRO A 4 33.71 -2.66 2.53
C PRO A 4 32.79 -1.76 1.67
N TYR A 5 33.35 -0.97 0.78
CA TYR A 5 32.60 -0.11 -0.17
C TYR A 5 31.80 -0.88 -1.22
N LEU A 6 32.14 -2.15 -1.51
CA LEU A 6 31.43 -2.97 -2.47
C LEU A 6 30.03 -3.37 -1.94
N TYR A 7 29.91 -3.64 -0.64
CA TYR A 7 28.66 -4.00 -0.01
C TYR A 7 27.72 -2.80 0.15
N LEU A 8 28.26 -1.61 0.45
CA LEU A 8 27.43 -0.39 0.53
C LEU A 8 26.85 -0.01 -0.85
N ASN A 9 27.63 -0.15 -1.92
CA ASN A 9 27.14 0.10 -3.29
C ASN A 9 26.11 -0.93 -3.73
N PHE A 10 26.22 -2.20 -3.30
CA PHE A 10 25.26 -3.23 -3.62
C PHE A 10 23.89 -3.00 -2.95
N ILE A 11 23.89 -2.55 -1.68
CA ILE A 11 22.65 -2.21 -0.95
C ILE A 11 21.97 -0.97 -1.56
N MET A 12 22.72 -0.05 -2.14
CA MET A 12 22.18 1.13 -2.83
C MET A 12 21.66 0.82 -4.25
N LEU A 13 21.96 -0.34 -4.81
CA LEU A 13 21.54 -0.76 -6.15
C LEU A 13 20.19 -1.50 -6.18
N VAL A 14 19.74 -2.04 -5.03
CA VAL A 14 18.45 -2.74 -4.97
C VAL A 14 17.33 -1.72 -4.77
N PRO A 15 16.36 -1.62 -5.69
CA PRO A 15 15.23 -0.73 -5.53
C PRO A 15 14.40 -1.16 -4.31
N LEU A 16 14.24 -0.28 -3.33
CA LEU A 16 13.52 -0.56 -2.09
C LEU A 16 12.01 -0.62 -2.30
N HIS A 17 11.51 0.10 -3.28
CA HIS A 17 10.07 0.19 -3.55
C HIS A 17 9.40 -1.18 -3.75
N PRO A 18 9.91 -2.10 -4.59
CA PRO A 18 9.32 -3.42 -4.76
C PRO A 18 9.23 -4.25 -3.47
N ALA A 19 10.18 -4.08 -2.55
CA ALA A 19 10.14 -4.78 -1.26
C ALA A 19 9.06 -4.19 -0.33
N ILE A 20 8.95 -2.85 -0.30
CA ILE A 20 8.07 -2.14 0.62
C ILE A 20 6.59 -2.29 0.22
N VAL A 21 6.26 -2.35 -1.07
CA VAL A 21 4.86 -2.42 -1.54
C VAL A 21 4.11 -3.67 -1.07
N HIS A 22 4.81 -4.73 -0.73
CA HIS A 22 4.19 -5.96 -0.22
C HIS A 22 3.51 -5.76 1.15
N PHE A 23 4.02 -4.84 1.96
CA PHE A 23 3.45 -4.57 3.30
C PHE A 23 2.04 -3.96 3.23
N PRO A 24 1.78 -2.85 2.53
CA PRO A 24 0.42 -2.30 2.45
C PRO A 24 -0.56 -3.29 1.81
N ILE A 25 -0.16 -4.06 0.80
CA ILE A 25 -0.99 -5.08 0.18
C ILE A 25 -1.41 -6.14 1.21
N ALA A 26 -0.43 -6.72 1.91
CA ALA A 26 -0.68 -7.77 2.90
C ALA A 26 -1.50 -7.25 4.09
N LEU A 27 -1.20 -6.06 4.60
CA LEU A 27 -1.85 -5.50 5.77
C LEU A 27 -3.30 -5.06 5.48
N VAL A 28 -3.59 -4.48 4.32
CA VAL A 28 -4.96 -4.16 3.89
C VAL A 28 -5.77 -5.45 3.72
N THR A 29 -5.17 -6.48 3.10
CA THR A 29 -5.81 -7.79 2.94
C THR A 29 -6.12 -8.43 4.28
N ALA A 30 -5.16 -8.42 5.21
CA ALA A 30 -5.36 -8.95 6.56
C ALA A 30 -6.43 -8.17 7.34
N ALA A 31 -6.44 -6.83 7.23
CA ALA A 31 -7.47 -6.00 7.85
C ALA A 31 -8.86 -6.30 7.29
N LEU A 32 -8.99 -6.49 5.97
CA LEU A 32 -10.25 -6.85 5.32
C LEU A 32 -10.77 -8.21 5.82
N ILE A 33 -9.90 -9.23 5.87
CA ILE A 33 -10.26 -10.57 6.34
C ILE A 33 -10.68 -10.51 7.81
N LEU A 34 -9.88 -9.85 8.66
CA LEU A 34 -10.15 -9.76 10.08
C LEU A 34 -11.47 -9.03 10.36
N HIS A 35 -11.76 -7.99 9.57
CA HIS A 35 -13.00 -7.24 9.69
C HIS A 35 -14.22 -8.01 9.15
N GLY A 36 -14.04 -8.83 8.11
CA GLY A 36 -15.03 -9.80 7.66
C GLY A 36 -15.39 -10.82 8.76
N ILE A 37 -14.38 -11.34 9.47
CA ILE A 37 -14.57 -12.21 10.62
C ILE A 37 -15.33 -11.47 11.74
N GLN A 38 -15.03 -10.18 11.98
CA GLN A 38 -15.72 -9.35 12.96
C GLN A 38 -17.22 -9.25 12.67
N LEU A 39 -17.63 -9.16 11.42
CA LEU A 39 -19.03 -9.09 11.05
C LEU A 39 -19.75 -10.44 11.20
N TRP A 40 -19.05 -11.54 10.93
CA TRP A 40 -19.62 -12.89 11.08
C TRP A 40 -19.68 -13.33 12.54
N LYS A 41 -18.61 -13.06 13.31
CA LYS A 41 -18.51 -13.43 14.73
C LYS A 41 -17.93 -12.22 15.49
N PRO A 42 -18.80 -11.35 16.00
CA PRO A 42 -18.35 -10.13 16.67
C PRO A 42 -17.41 -10.42 17.85
N ASN A 43 -16.22 -9.87 17.78
CA ASN A 43 -15.18 -10.00 18.78
C ASN A 43 -14.39 -8.69 18.88
N TRP A 44 -14.20 -8.19 20.10
CA TRP A 44 -13.42 -7.00 20.35
C TRP A 44 -11.99 -7.07 19.75
N LEU A 45 -11.34 -8.24 19.84
CA LEU A 45 -9.99 -8.44 19.31
C LEU A 45 -9.93 -8.23 17.81
N SER A 46 -10.91 -8.70 17.05
CA SER A 46 -10.95 -8.52 15.60
C SER A 46 -11.10 -7.06 15.22
N ARG A 47 -11.92 -6.30 15.95
CA ARG A 47 -12.14 -4.87 15.70
C ARG A 47 -10.88 -4.04 15.99
N VAL A 48 -10.25 -4.25 17.15
CA VAL A 48 -9.00 -3.57 17.51
C VAL A 48 -7.85 -4.01 16.61
N GLY A 49 -7.74 -5.31 16.34
CA GLY A 49 -6.74 -5.85 15.42
C GLY A 49 -6.85 -5.25 14.02
N GLY A 50 -8.08 -5.07 13.51
CA GLY A 50 -8.34 -4.40 12.23
C GLY A 50 -7.82 -2.96 12.19
N LEU A 51 -8.04 -2.18 13.27
CA LEU A 51 -7.50 -0.82 13.41
C LEU A 51 -5.97 -0.79 13.42
N TRP A 52 -5.33 -1.69 14.16
CA TRP A 52 -3.87 -1.80 14.19
C TRP A 52 -3.29 -2.15 12.82
N LEU A 53 -3.87 -3.16 12.15
CA LEU A 53 -3.45 -3.53 10.79
C LEU A 53 -3.61 -2.37 9.81
N MET A 54 -4.72 -1.63 9.92
CA MET A 54 -4.95 -0.46 9.06
C MET A 54 -3.97 0.67 9.36
N GLY A 55 -3.60 0.89 10.63
CA GLY A 55 -2.56 1.85 11.02
C GLY A 55 -1.21 1.52 10.37
N TRP A 56 -0.76 0.28 10.49
CA TRP A 56 0.48 -0.18 9.85
C TRP A 56 0.39 -0.19 8.32
N ALA A 57 -0.77 -0.52 7.74
CA ALA A 57 -1.01 -0.42 6.31
C ALA A 57 -0.83 1.01 5.81
N THR A 58 -1.37 1.99 6.53
CA THR A 58 -1.24 3.41 6.19
C THR A 58 0.23 3.87 6.25
N ILE A 59 0.95 3.52 7.31
CA ILE A 59 2.38 3.86 7.46
C ILE A 59 3.20 3.24 6.32
N SER A 60 2.97 1.97 6.04
CA SER A 60 3.70 1.27 4.96
C SER A 60 3.32 1.78 3.56
N ALA A 61 2.07 2.22 3.34
CA ALA A 61 1.65 2.84 2.09
C ALA A 61 2.36 4.18 1.86
N ILE A 62 2.52 5.00 2.90
CA ILE A 62 3.30 6.25 2.83
C ILE A 62 4.75 5.94 2.44
N ALA A 63 5.39 4.97 3.10
CA ALA A 63 6.75 4.57 2.79
C ALA A 63 6.87 4.03 1.34
N ALA A 64 5.87 3.27 0.87
CA ALA A 64 5.82 2.77 -0.50
C ALA A 64 5.74 3.92 -1.52
N VAL A 65 4.88 4.91 -1.31
CA VAL A 65 4.77 6.08 -2.22
C VAL A 65 6.05 6.90 -2.23
N LEU A 66 6.64 7.19 -1.06
CA LEU A 66 7.89 7.95 -0.99
C LEU A 66 9.08 7.26 -1.69
N THR A 67 9.14 5.93 -1.61
CA THR A 67 10.16 5.17 -2.34
C THR A 67 9.83 5.06 -3.82
N GLY A 68 8.55 4.93 -4.19
CA GLY A 68 8.09 4.88 -5.58
C GLY A 68 8.37 6.17 -6.34
N GLN A 69 8.14 7.33 -5.73
CA GLN A 69 8.45 8.64 -6.33
C GLN A 69 9.94 8.78 -6.67
N LYS A 70 10.83 8.23 -5.83
CA LYS A 70 12.26 8.22 -6.12
C LYS A 70 12.59 7.35 -7.35
N GLU A 71 11.96 6.20 -7.48
CA GLU A 71 12.15 5.31 -8.64
C GLU A 71 11.53 5.91 -9.91
N ALA A 72 10.35 6.52 -9.83
CA ALA A 72 9.72 7.23 -10.94
C ALA A 72 10.61 8.40 -11.46
N ALA A 73 11.20 9.17 -10.54
CA ALA A 73 12.13 10.25 -10.90
C ALA A 73 13.40 9.71 -11.60
N LYS A 74 13.89 8.52 -11.24
CA LYS A 74 14.98 7.86 -11.96
C LYS A 74 14.54 7.42 -13.36
N ALA A 75 13.36 6.78 -13.44
CA ALA A 75 12.80 6.32 -14.71
C ALA A 75 12.62 7.47 -15.72
N GLY A 76 12.17 8.64 -15.26
CA GLY A 76 12.06 9.84 -16.10
C GLY A 76 13.39 10.30 -16.71
N LYS A 77 14.53 10.01 -16.07
CA LYS A 77 15.88 10.33 -16.58
C LYS A 77 16.42 9.30 -17.55
N ILE A 78 15.94 8.06 -17.49
CA ILE A 78 16.39 6.95 -18.35
C ILE A 78 15.81 7.08 -19.77
N GLY A 79 14.65 7.73 -19.92
CA GLY A 79 14.04 7.96 -21.23
C GLY A 79 13.23 6.76 -21.74
N TYR A 80 12.42 6.14 -20.88
CA TYR A 80 11.49 5.09 -21.28
C TYR A 80 10.50 5.58 -22.36
N PRO A 81 9.92 4.66 -23.16
CA PRO A 81 8.86 4.99 -24.12
C PRO A 81 7.68 5.70 -23.46
N THR A 82 6.98 6.55 -24.21
CA THR A 82 5.84 7.35 -23.71
C THR A 82 4.76 6.49 -23.03
N GLU A 83 4.48 5.30 -23.57
CA GLU A 83 3.51 4.36 -22.97
C GLU A 83 3.92 3.93 -21.56
N THR A 84 5.20 3.64 -21.35
CA THR A 84 5.75 3.28 -20.04
C THR A 84 5.68 4.45 -19.07
N LEU A 85 5.98 5.67 -19.52
CA LEU A 85 5.87 6.86 -18.69
C LEU A 85 4.43 7.13 -18.25
N ILE A 86 3.45 6.97 -19.14
CA ILE A 86 2.02 7.07 -18.82
C ILE A 86 1.61 6.00 -17.78
N LEU A 87 2.14 4.78 -17.91
CA LEU A 87 1.84 3.72 -16.95
C LEU A 87 2.46 4.01 -15.57
N ILE A 88 3.66 4.59 -15.51
CA ILE A 88 4.30 5.07 -14.27
C ILE A 88 3.41 6.13 -13.61
N GLU A 89 2.92 7.13 -14.34
CA GLU A 89 2.05 8.17 -13.82
C GLU A 89 0.73 7.61 -13.27
N ARG A 90 0.13 6.65 -13.97
CA ARG A 90 -1.08 5.94 -13.49
C ARG A 90 -0.80 5.17 -12.19
N HIS A 91 0.32 4.44 -12.13
CA HIS A 91 0.72 3.72 -10.94
C HIS A 91 0.94 4.65 -9.74
N GLU A 92 1.61 5.79 -9.93
CA GLU A 92 1.77 6.83 -8.91
C GLU A 92 0.43 7.40 -8.44
N THR A 93 -0.49 7.64 -9.38
CA THR A 93 -1.85 8.12 -9.07
C THR A 93 -2.58 7.13 -8.17
N PHE A 94 -2.59 5.83 -8.50
CA PHE A 94 -3.19 4.81 -7.64
C PHE A 94 -2.49 4.73 -6.28
N GLY A 95 -1.17 4.81 -6.22
CA GLY A 95 -0.42 4.86 -4.98
C GLY A 95 -0.84 6.03 -4.08
N ASN A 96 -0.98 7.21 -4.64
CA ASN A 96 -1.45 8.41 -3.94
C ASN A 96 -2.90 8.25 -3.44
N ILE A 97 -3.80 7.67 -4.25
CA ILE A 97 -5.18 7.36 -3.83
C ILE A 97 -5.18 6.39 -2.65
N VAL A 98 -4.33 5.36 -2.66
CA VAL A 98 -4.19 4.42 -1.54
C VAL A 98 -3.75 5.14 -0.28
N VAL A 99 -2.74 6.01 -0.34
CA VAL A 99 -2.22 6.74 0.83
C VAL A 99 -3.30 7.67 1.40
N TRP A 100 -3.85 8.57 0.59
CA TRP A 100 -4.85 9.52 1.07
C TRP A 100 -6.14 8.83 1.50
N GLY A 101 -6.59 7.84 0.75
CA GLY A 101 -7.75 7.03 1.11
C GLY A 101 -7.55 6.30 2.44
N SER A 102 -6.38 5.71 2.67
CA SER A 102 -6.06 5.01 3.92
C SER A 102 -5.97 5.96 5.12
N ILE A 103 -5.41 7.18 4.95
CA ILE A 103 -5.33 8.19 6.00
C ILE A 103 -6.74 8.65 6.40
N VAL A 104 -7.56 9.06 5.43
CA VAL A 104 -8.93 9.54 5.68
C VAL A 104 -9.77 8.44 6.32
N PHE A 105 -9.66 7.22 5.81
CA PHE A 105 -10.36 6.07 6.36
C PHE A 105 -9.93 5.76 7.79
N LEU A 106 -8.62 5.73 8.07
CA LEU A 106 -8.10 5.45 9.41
C LEU A 106 -8.57 6.49 10.43
N ILE A 107 -8.48 7.79 10.09
CA ILE A 107 -8.93 8.87 10.98
C ILE A 107 -10.43 8.74 11.26
N GLY A 108 -11.23 8.54 10.21
CA GLY A 108 -12.67 8.37 10.34
C GLY A 108 -13.02 7.14 11.18
N TRP A 109 -12.34 6.01 10.94
CA TRP A 109 -12.60 4.77 11.67
C TRP A 109 -12.21 4.89 13.14
N VAL A 110 -11.04 5.47 13.45
CA VAL A 110 -10.63 5.71 14.85
C VAL A 110 -11.65 6.61 15.56
N TYR A 111 -12.07 7.72 14.93
CA TYR A 111 -13.08 8.61 15.51
C TYR A 111 -14.39 7.87 15.80
N LEU A 112 -14.92 7.14 14.83
CA LEU A 112 -16.17 6.41 14.96
C LEU A 112 -16.06 5.24 15.95
N PHE A 113 -14.91 4.57 16.03
CA PHE A 113 -14.65 3.51 16.99
C PHE A 113 -14.79 3.98 18.43
N PHE A 114 -14.26 5.14 18.76
CA PHE A 114 -14.37 5.70 20.11
C PHE A 114 -15.75 6.28 20.41
N LYS A 115 -16.42 6.87 19.41
CA LYS A 115 -17.73 7.50 19.59
C LYS A 115 -18.89 6.48 19.66
N TYR A 116 -18.82 5.37 18.90
CA TYR A 116 -19.91 4.40 18.74
C TYR A 116 -19.38 2.97 18.92
N LYS A 117 -19.16 2.60 20.19
CA LYS A 117 -18.42 1.38 20.55
C LYS A 117 -19.01 0.04 20.04
N ASN A 118 -20.33 -0.04 19.79
CA ASN A 118 -21.00 -1.32 19.48
C ASN A 118 -22.01 -1.22 18.33
N ASP A 119 -21.85 -0.29 17.39
CA ASP A 119 -22.76 -0.15 16.26
C ASP A 119 -22.29 -1.01 15.07
N ILE A 120 -23.04 -2.06 14.74
CA ILE A 120 -22.80 -2.96 13.60
C ILE A 120 -22.81 -2.24 12.24
N ARG A 121 -23.49 -1.07 12.15
CA ARG A 121 -23.54 -0.29 10.91
C ARG A 121 -22.16 0.25 10.58
N LEU A 122 -21.38 0.61 11.59
CA LEU A 122 -20.01 1.11 11.41
C LEU A 122 -19.07 -0.02 10.95
N ASP A 123 -19.26 -1.23 11.47
CA ASP A 123 -18.49 -2.38 11.01
C ASP A 123 -18.78 -2.70 9.54
N ARG A 124 -20.04 -2.59 9.09
CA ARG A 124 -20.40 -2.75 7.68
C ARG A 124 -19.81 -1.63 6.80
N LEU A 125 -19.84 -0.39 7.28
CA LEU A 125 -19.23 0.74 6.59
C LEU A 125 -17.72 0.56 6.48
N ALA A 126 -17.05 0.17 7.56
CA ALA A 126 -15.62 -0.10 7.55
C ALA A 126 -15.26 -1.24 6.59
N LEU A 127 -16.06 -2.32 6.53
CA LEU A 127 -15.85 -3.41 5.57
C LEU A 127 -15.96 -2.90 4.12
N ALA A 128 -16.95 -2.06 3.83
CA ALA A 128 -17.12 -1.50 2.48
C ALA A 128 -15.91 -0.64 2.06
N PHE A 129 -15.40 0.19 2.96
CA PHE A 129 -14.19 0.99 2.70
C PHE A 129 -12.94 0.13 2.58
N LEU A 130 -12.77 -0.90 3.41
CA LEU A 130 -11.65 -1.84 3.30
C LEU A 130 -11.70 -2.60 1.98
N LEU A 131 -12.88 -3.01 1.52
CA LEU A 131 -13.05 -3.68 0.24
C LEU A 131 -12.68 -2.74 -0.93
N LEU A 132 -13.15 -1.49 -0.88
CA LEU A 132 -12.78 -0.48 -1.88
C LEU A 132 -11.26 -0.25 -1.89
N LEU A 133 -10.64 -0.08 -0.73
CA LEU A 133 -9.20 0.11 -0.60
C LEU A 133 -8.44 -1.11 -1.13
N PHE A 134 -8.90 -2.32 -0.82
CA PHE A 134 -8.33 -3.57 -1.34
C PHE A 134 -8.36 -3.63 -2.86
N ILE A 135 -9.48 -3.25 -3.49
CA ILE A 135 -9.60 -3.19 -4.95
C ILE A 135 -8.57 -2.21 -5.53
N ILE A 136 -8.46 -1.00 -4.96
CA ILE A 136 -7.52 0.02 -5.45
C ILE A 136 -6.07 -0.45 -5.28
N VAL A 137 -5.73 -1.04 -4.13
CA VAL A 137 -4.40 -1.62 -3.88
C VAL A 137 -4.09 -2.74 -4.89
N THR A 138 -5.06 -3.59 -5.21
CA THR A 138 -4.89 -4.68 -6.20
C THR A 138 -4.65 -4.12 -7.60
N VAL A 139 -5.38 -3.08 -8.01
CA VAL A 139 -5.15 -2.41 -9.29
C VAL A 139 -3.78 -1.75 -9.33
N SER A 140 -3.39 -1.09 -8.23
CA SER A 140 -2.04 -0.51 -8.11
C SER A 140 -0.95 -1.58 -8.20
N ALA A 141 -1.11 -2.71 -7.51
CA ALA A 141 -0.17 -3.83 -7.57
C ALA A 141 -0.07 -4.43 -8.99
N TYR A 142 -1.19 -4.55 -9.70
CA TYR A 142 -1.22 -5.03 -11.09
C TYR A 142 -0.45 -4.08 -12.03
N THR A 143 -0.68 -2.77 -11.95
CA THR A 143 0.06 -1.78 -12.76
C THR A 143 1.55 -1.77 -12.43
N GLY A 144 1.91 -1.89 -11.14
CA GLY A 144 3.31 -2.04 -10.71
C GLY A 144 3.96 -3.31 -11.25
N GLY A 145 3.23 -4.43 -11.27
CA GLY A 145 3.68 -5.67 -11.89
C GLY A 145 3.93 -5.52 -13.39
N GLN A 146 3.06 -4.83 -14.12
CA GLN A 146 3.28 -4.54 -15.55
C GLN A 146 4.54 -3.72 -15.78
N LEU A 147 4.79 -2.69 -14.95
CA LEU A 147 6.00 -1.86 -15.05
C LEU A 147 7.27 -2.70 -14.93
N VAL A 148 7.32 -3.64 -14.01
CA VAL A 148 8.50 -4.50 -13.79
C VAL A 148 8.61 -5.59 -14.86
N TYR A 149 7.55 -6.40 -15.05
CA TYR A 149 7.63 -7.62 -15.85
C TYR A 149 7.46 -7.42 -17.35
N ILE A 150 6.76 -6.35 -17.77
CA ILE A 150 6.52 -6.08 -19.19
C ILE A 150 7.46 -4.98 -19.69
N HIS A 151 7.63 -3.92 -18.90
CA HIS A 151 8.38 -2.73 -19.30
C HIS A 151 9.80 -2.67 -18.74
N GLY A 152 10.20 -3.61 -17.87
CA GLY A 152 11.56 -3.68 -17.31
C GLY A 152 11.93 -2.50 -16.40
N VAL A 153 10.94 -1.80 -15.85
CA VAL A 153 11.20 -0.64 -14.99
C VAL A 153 11.77 -1.08 -13.65
N GLY A 154 12.95 -0.56 -13.29
CA GLY A 154 13.62 -0.90 -12.03
C GLY A 154 14.32 -2.26 -12.04
N THR A 155 14.43 -2.94 -13.17
CA THR A 155 15.27 -4.13 -13.35
C THR A 155 16.68 -3.71 -13.74
N PRO A 156 17.74 -4.46 -13.30
CA PRO A 156 19.13 -4.19 -13.65
C PRO A 156 19.39 -4.39 -15.16
#